data_8f14c44738ffb32a4bbae597e7017b7f
#
_entry.id   8f14c44738ffb32a4bbae597e7017b7f
#
_cell.length_a   1.000
_cell.length_b   1.000
_cell.length_c   1.000
_cell.angle_alpha   90.00
_cell.angle_beta   90.00
_cell.angle_gamma   90.00
#
_symmetry.space_group_name_H-M   'P 1'
#
loop_
_entity.id
_entity.type
_entity.pdbx_description
1 polymer ?
#
loop_
_entity_poly.entity_id
_entity_poly.type
_entity_poly.pdbx_seq_one_letter_code
_entity_poly.pdbx_strand_id
1 'polypeptide(L)'
;AASIGYFLSPLLTKYSLVEFEWEQTLKYFMIFIVIGLAVSIFLFPAKTVINSSQADRDQTFLSAIKEAFSHRGYILLVLGFFVCGFQITLVGTHIPGYMQDRGMAGWSATIILALIGFFNIFGTLGMGYLGTKYKKKNLLSILYSLRALSICVFIFSPPSMLNSIIFGITFGLLWLSTVPPTNGIVAQIFGTKYLSTLFGIVFLCHQFGAFAGAFLG
;
A
#
# COMPACT_ATOMS: atom_id res chain seq x y z
N ALA A 1 9.56 5.97 -2.60
CA ALA A 1 10.34 5.51 -1.43
C ALA A 1 9.77 4.21 -0.86
N ALA A 2 8.47 4.12 -0.53
CA ALA A 2 7.87 2.91 0.07
C ALA A 2 8.09 1.63 -0.75
N SER A 3 7.89 1.67 -2.06
CA SER A 3 8.03 0.51 -2.95
C SER A 3 9.46 -0.04 -2.98
N ILE A 4 10.47 0.83 -2.92
CA ILE A 4 11.87 0.42 -2.83
C ILE A 4 12.15 -0.27 -1.50
N GLY A 5 11.58 0.26 -0.40
CA GLY A 5 11.64 -0.39 0.91
C GLY A 5 11.02 -1.79 0.90
N TYR A 6 9.85 -1.95 0.29
CA TYR A 6 9.20 -3.26 0.14
C TYR A 6 10.00 -4.25 -0.71
N PHE A 7 10.77 -3.77 -1.69
CA PHE A 7 11.67 -4.62 -2.47
C PHE A 7 12.91 -5.04 -1.68
N LEU A 8 13.58 -4.09 -1.03
CA LEU A 8 14.86 -4.33 -0.36
C LEU A 8 14.69 -5.04 0.99
N SER A 9 13.63 -4.73 1.75
CA SER A 9 13.44 -5.23 3.11
C SER A 9 13.45 -6.76 3.22
N PRO A 10 12.71 -7.55 2.42
CA PRO A 10 12.75 -9.01 2.51
C PRO A 10 14.13 -9.60 2.21
N LEU A 11 14.83 -9.02 1.25
CA LEU A 11 16.18 -9.46 0.86
C LEU A 11 17.18 -9.16 1.97
N LEU A 12 17.17 -7.94 2.51
CA LEU A 12 18.06 -7.53 3.61
C LEU A 12 17.76 -8.33 4.88
N THR A 13 16.46 -8.53 5.21
CA THR A 13 16.08 -9.33 6.38
C THR A 13 16.58 -10.76 6.25
N LYS A 14 16.39 -11.39 5.09
CA LYS A 14 16.84 -12.76 4.87
C LYS A 14 18.35 -12.88 4.96
N TYR A 15 19.09 -11.95 4.34
CA TYR A 15 20.55 -11.92 4.42
C TYR A 15 21.02 -11.70 5.86
N SER A 16 20.46 -10.72 6.56
CA SER A 16 20.84 -10.40 7.93
C SER A 16 20.56 -11.54 8.91
N LEU A 17 19.44 -12.27 8.75
CA LEU A 17 19.11 -13.40 9.61
C LEU A 17 19.98 -14.65 9.37
N VAL A 18 20.69 -14.74 8.25
CA VAL A 18 21.67 -15.79 8.00
C VAL A 18 23.00 -15.50 8.73
N GLU A 19 23.41 -14.22 8.76
CA GLU A 19 24.70 -13.79 9.31
C GLU A 19 24.61 -13.37 10.79
N PHE A 20 23.45 -12.87 11.22
CA PHE A 20 23.22 -12.27 12.53
C PHE A 20 21.96 -12.81 13.19
N GLU A 21 21.91 -12.71 14.53
CA GLU A 21 20.70 -12.97 15.28
C GLU A 21 19.61 -11.90 15.00
N TRP A 22 18.35 -12.22 15.26
CA TRP A 22 17.21 -11.35 15.01
C TRP A 22 17.31 -9.98 15.71
N GLU A 23 17.90 -9.95 16.94
CA GLU A 23 18.12 -8.70 17.68
C GLU A 23 19.08 -7.74 16.96
N GLN A 24 20.15 -8.26 16.39
CA GLN A 24 21.12 -7.46 15.65
C GLN A 24 20.52 -6.98 14.33
N THR A 25 19.73 -7.81 13.67
CA THR A 25 18.98 -7.42 12.48
C THR A 25 18.05 -6.24 12.76
N LEU A 26 17.31 -6.24 13.88
CA LEU A 26 16.47 -5.11 14.28
C LEU A 26 17.30 -3.85 14.57
N LYS A 27 18.46 -3.96 15.20
CA LYS A 27 19.35 -2.81 15.45
C LYS A 27 19.81 -2.16 14.13
N TYR A 28 20.14 -2.94 13.11
CA TYR A 28 20.47 -2.41 11.78
C TYR A 28 19.30 -1.67 11.14
N PHE A 29 18.08 -2.22 11.22
CA PHE A 29 16.90 -1.50 10.73
C PHE A 29 16.63 -0.20 11.49
N MET A 30 16.87 -0.15 12.80
CA MET A 30 16.81 1.10 13.57
C MET A 30 17.78 2.16 13.04
N ILE A 31 19.00 1.79 12.67
CA ILE A 31 19.98 2.72 12.08
C ILE A 31 19.42 3.34 10.78
N PHE A 32 18.81 2.54 9.90
CA PHE A 32 18.16 3.06 8.68
C PHE A 32 17.04 4.05 9.00
N ILE A 33 16.24 3.80 10.06
CA ILE A 33 15.18 4.72 10.48
C ILE A 33 15.79 6.04 10.97
N VAL A 34 16.86 5.99 11.77
CA VAL A 34 17.55 7.20 12.28
C VAL A 34 18.18 8.00 11.14
N ILE A 35 18.79 7.34 10.17
CA ILE A 35 19.32 8.01 8.96
C ILE A 35 18.17 8.65 8.17
N GLY A 36 17.06 7.94 7.97
CA GLY A 36 15.87 8.48 7.30
C GLY A 36 15.30 9.70 8.02
N LEU A 37 15.26 9.68 9.35
CA LEU A 37 14.84 10.81 10.16
C LEU A 37 15.79 12.02 9.97
N ALA A 38 17.10 11.80 10.03
CA ALA A 38 18.09 12.85 9.81
C ALA A 38 17.96 13.47 8.41
N VAL A 39 17.82 12.66 7.37
CA VAL A 39 17.60 13.12 6.00
C VAL A 39 16.28 13.90 5.88
N SER A 40 15.22 13.48 6.58
CA SER A 40 13.94 14.18 6.54
C SER A 40 14.01 15.59 7.11
N ILE A 41 14.85 15.83 8.13
CA ILE A 41 15.07 17.16 8.71
C ILE A 41 15.68 18.10 7.67
N PHE A 42 16.62 17.64 6.86
CA PHE A 42 17.24 18.44 5.79
C PHE A 42 16.28 18.69 4.60
N LEU A 43 15.26 17.85 4.43
CA LEU A 43 14.27 17.98 3.36
C LEU A 43 13.03 18.78 3.76
N PHE A 44 12.96 19.29 5.00
CA PHE A 44 11.87 20.17 5.40
C PHE A 44 11.90 21.43 4.53
N PRO A 45 10.91 21.64 3.63
CA PRO A 45 10.88 22.83 2.81
C PRO A 45 10.65 24.04 3.69
N ALA A 46 11.52 25.04 3.58
CA ALA A 46 11.20 26.36 4.05
C ALA A 46 9.85 26.76 3.42
N LYS A 47 8.88 27.08 4.28
CA LYS A 47 7.52 27.59 3.98
C LYS A 47 7.17 27.63 2.49
N THR A 48 6.59 26.56 1.96
CA THR A 48 5.87 26.64 0.68
C THR A 48 4.66 27.53 0.92
N VAL A 49 4.73 28.75 0.41
CA VAL A 49 3.54 29.61 0.28
C VAL A 49 2.64 28.90 -0.72
N ILE A 50 1.68 28.13 -0.22
CA ILE A 50 0.61 27.58 -1.04
C ILE A 50 -0.23 28.77 -1.45
N ASN A 51 -0.03 29.28 -2.68
CA ASN A 51 -0.96 30.20 -3.29
C ASN A 51 -2.29 29.45 -3.46
N SER A 52 -3.17 29.61 -2.48
CA SER A 52 -4.54 29.12 -2.50
C SER A 52 -5.39 29.94 -3.49
N SER A 53 -5.15 29.76 -4.78
CA SER A 53 -5.98 30.34 -5.84
C SER A 53 -7.09 29.40 -6.32
N GLN A 54 -7.67 28.62 -5.41
CA GLN A 54 -8.93 27.92 -5.63
C GLN A 54 -9.90 28.37 -4.54
N ALA A 55 -11.10 28.75 -4.98
CA ALA A 55 -12.18 29.28 -4.16
C ALA A 55 -12.20 28.64 -2.75
N ASP A 56 -11.73 29.42 -1.79
CA ASP A 56 -11.80 29.07 -0.37
C ASP A 56 -13.28 28.96 -0.01
N ARG A 57 -13.81 27.73 0.00
CA ARG A 57 -15.05 27.50 0.70
C ARG A 57 -14.77 27.86 2.15
N ASP A 58 -15.54 28.78 2.73
CA ASP A 58 -15.54 29.11 4.16
C ASP A 58 -16.01 27.90 4.99
N GLN A 59 -15.30 26.78 4.81
CA GLN A 59 -15.65 25.51 5.39
C GLN A 59 -14.79 25.29 6.63
N THR A 60 -15.44 25.01 7.75
CA THR A 60 -14.75 24.62 8.99
C THR A 60 -14.32 23.15 8.91
N PHE A 61 -13.32 22.77 9.69
CA PHE A 61 -12.82 21.39 9.80
C PHE A 61 -13.96 20.37 10.08
N LEU A 62 -14.83 20.69 11.05
CA LEU A 62 -15.95 19.79 11.39
C LEU A 62 -16.97 19.65 10.26
N SER A 63 -17.24 20.74 9.54
CA SER A 63 -18.17 20.70 8.40
C SER A 63 -17.62 19.87 7.25
N ALA A 64 -16.29 19.89 7.00
CA ALA A 64 -15.64 19.08 6.00
C ALA A 64 -15.76 17.58 6.32
N ILE A 65 -15.56 17.20 7.59
CA ILE A 65 -15.73 15.80 8.03
C ILE A 65 -17.20 15.37 7.90
N LYS A 66 -18.14 16.20 8.35
CA LYS A 66 -19.58 15.90 8.27
C LYS A 66 -20.02 15.73 6.81
N GLU A 67 -19.59 16.61 5.91
CA GLU A 67 -19.85 16.50 4.47
C GLU A 67 -19.28 15.20 3.90
N ALA A 68 -18.02 14.86 4.25
CA ALA A 68 -17.40 13.64 3.77
C ALA A 68 -18.17 12.38 4.17
N PHE A 69 -18.57 12.27 5.43
CA PHE A 69 -19.35 11.12 5.90
C PHE A 69 -20.81 11.12 5.41
N SER A 70 -21.33 12.23 4.93
CA SER A 70 -22.63 12.29 4.25
C SER A 70 -22.53 11.89 2.77
N HIS A 71 -21.33 11.85 2.20
CA HIS A 71 -21.11 11.55 0.79
C HIS A 71 -20.92 10.04 0.56
N ARG A 72 -21.92 9.40 -0.04
CA ARG A 72 -21.94 7.94 -0.31
C ARG A 72 -20.66 7.44 -0.99
N GLY A 73 -20.11 8.20 -1.94
CA GLY A 73 -18.89 7.84 -2.64
C GLY A 73 -17.67 7.79 -1.72
N TYR A 74 -17.60 8.67 -0.73
CA TYR A 74 -16.53 8.67 0.26
C TYR A 74 -16.62 7.47 1.20
N ILE A 75 -17.81 7.12 1.67
CA ILE A 75 -18.02 5.94 2.53
C ILE A 75 -17.60 4.67 1.78
N LEU A 76 -18.01 4.51 0.52
CA LEU A 76 -17.61 3.38 -0.31
C LEU A 76 -16.07 3.34 -0.53
N LEU A 77 -15.43 4.50 -0.65
CA LEU A 77 -13.97 4.60 -0.77
C LEU A 77 -13.27 4.16 0.51
N VAL A 78 -13.77 4.58 1.67
CA VAL A 78 -13.26 4.19 3.00
C VAL A 78 -13.38 2.67 3.19
N LEU A 79 -14.54 2.08 2.87
CA LEU A 79 -14.75 0.63 2.94
C LEU A 79 -13.86 -0.13 1.94
N GLY A 80 -13.73 0.36 0.73
CA GLY A 80 -12.83 -0.23 -0.27
C GLY A 80 -11.37 -0.22 0.20
N PHE A 81 -10.96 0.86 0.87
CA PHE A 81 -9.60 0.97 1.38
C PHE A 81 -9.35 0.11 2.63
N PHE A 82 -10.38 -0.20 3.43
CA PHE A 82 -10.34 -1.25 4.44
C PHE A 82 -9.98 -2.60 3.81
N VAL A 83 -10.68 -2.98 2.74
CA VAL A 83 -10.40 -4.24 2.02
C VAL A 83 -8.98 -4.24 1.45
N CYS A 84 -8.48 -3.09 1.01
CA CYS A 84 -7.09 -2.95 0.58
C CYS A 84 -6.12 -3.32 1.70
N GLY A 85 -6.28 -2.72 2.88
CA GLY A 85 -5.44 -3.00 4.05
C GLY A 85 -5.48 -4.47 4.45
N PHE A 86 -6.68 -5.04 4.48
CA PHE A 86 -6.89 -6.45 4.77
C PHE A 86 -6.07 -7.36 3.83
N GLN A 87 -6.25 -7.20 2.52
CA GLN A 87 -5.57 -8.05 1.52
C GLN A 87 -4.05 -7.91 1.54
N ILE A 88 -3.55 -6.67 1.69
CA ILE A 88 -2.11 -6.39 1.71
C ILE A 88 -1.46 -7.07 2.91
N THR A 89 -2.03 -6.90 4.09
CA THR A 89 -1.43 -7.45 5.30
C THR A 89 -1.63 -8.95 5.39
N LEU A 90 -2.80 -9.49 4.98
CA LEU A 90 -3.02 -10.92 4.86
C LEU A 90 -1.91 -11.58 4.03
N VAL A 91 -1.68 -11.09 2.82
CA VAL A 91 -0.65 -11.64 1.93
C VAL A 91 0.76 -11.41 2.49
N GLY A 92 1.07 -10.18 2.92
CA GLY A 92 2.41 -9.82 3.40
C GLY A 92 2.84 -10.61 4.64
N THR A 93 1.91 -10.91 5.55
CA THR A 93 2.18 -11.62 6.81
C THR A 93 2.18 -13.13 6.64
N HIS A 94 1.23 -13.66 5.86
CA HIS A 94 0.99 -15.11 5.83
C HIS A 94 1.66 -15.85 4.67
N ILE A 95 2.18 -15.16 3.66
CA ILE A 95 2.92 -15.79 2.55
C ILE A 95 4.05 -16.73 3.04
N PRO A 96 4.89 -16.35 4.02
CA PRO A 96 5.96 -17.23 4.47
C PRO A 96 5.45 -18.56 5.03
N GLY A 97 4.45 -18.51 5.93
CA GLY A 97 3.82 -19.71 6.49
C GLY A 97 3.12 -20.55 5.42
N TYR A 98 2.32 -19.90 4.57
CA TYR A 98 1.61 -20.59 3.48
C TYR A 98 2.56 -21.34 2.54
N MET A 99 3.71 -20.74 2.19
CA MET A 99 4.71 -21.38 1.34
C MET A 99 5.37 -22.57 2.04
N GLN A 100 5.64 -22.45 3.35
CA GLN A 100 6.20 -23.54 4.14
C GLN A 100 5.22 -24.72 4.27
N ASP A 101 3.95 -24.44 4.54
CA ASP A 101 2.89 -25.47 4.64
C ASP A 101 2.67 -26.22 3.31
N ARG A 102 2.97 -25.57 2.19
CA ARG A 102 2.94 -26.16 0.85
C ARG A 102 4.24 -26.88 0.46
N GLY A 103 5.19 -27.03 1.39
CA GLY A 103 6.48 -27.71 1.16
C GLY A 103 7.45 -26.95 0.27
N MET A 104 7.25 -25.65 0.07
CA MET A 104 8.13 -24.82 -0.72
C MET A 104 9.37 -24.40 0.10
N ALA A 105 10.52 -24.24 -0.58
CA ALA A 105 11.75 -23.79 0.06
C ALA A 105 11.57 -22.43 0.75
N GLY A 106 12.19 -22.23 1.91
CA GLY A 106 12.02 -21.00 2.71
C GLY A 106 12.44 -19.70 2.01
N TRP A 107 13.29 -19.75 0.96
CA TRP A 107 13.64 -18.59 0.15
C TRP A 107 12.54 -18.19 -0.86
N SER A 108 11.58 -19.07 -1.17
CA SER A 108 10.49 -18.80 -2.11
C SER A 108 9.63 -17.61 -1.65
N ALA A 109 9.30 -17.54 -0.36
CA ALA A 109 8.54 -16.43 0.21
C ALA A 109 9.30 -15.11 0.09
N THR A 110 10.61 -15.11 0.33
CA THR A 110 11.46 -13.93 0.20
C THR A 110 11.44 -13.38 -1.23
N ILE A 111 11.53 -14.26 -2.22
CA ILE A 111 11.46 -13.87 -3.64
C ILE A 111 10.08 -13.30 -3.98
N ILE A 112 8.99 -13.92 -3.53
CA ILE A 112 7.63 -13.40 -3.80
C ILE A 112 7.49 -11.98 -3.23
N LEU A 113 7.87 -11.77 -1.97
CA LEU A 113 7.77 -10.46 -1.33
C LEU A 113 8.67 -9.42 -2.01
N ALA A 114 9.87 -9.81 -2.44
CA ALA A 114 10.75 -8.92 -3.20
C ALA A 114 10.17 -8.58 -4.58
N LEU A 115 9.60 -9.56 -5.30
CA LEU A 115 8.92 -9.31 -6.57
C LEU A 115 7.71 -8.38 -6.39
N ILE A 116 6.90 -8.59 -5.35
CA ILE A 116 5.80 -7.68 -5.01
C ILE A 116 6.33 -6.25 -4.84
N GLY A 117 7.39 -6.06 -4.06
CA GLY A 117 7.99 -4.74 -3.84
C GLY A 117 8.53 -4.12 -5.12
N PHE A 118 9.23 -4.89 -5.94
CA PHE A 118 9.80 -4.43 -7.21
C PHE A 118 8.73 -4.01 -8.22
N PHE A 119 7.76 -4.89 -8.49
CA PHE A 119 6.69 -4.59 -9.44
C PHE A 119 5.70 -3.54 -8.95
N ASN A 120 5.60 -3.32 -7.65
CA ASN A 120 4.83 -2.23 -7.06
C ASN A 120 5.33 -0.83 -7.52
N ILE A 121 6.61 -0.68 -7.84
CA ILE A 121 7.15 0.58 -8.40
C ILE A 121 6.43 0.90 -9.71
N PHE A 122 6.40 -0.06 -10.61
CA PHE A 122 5.77 0.11 -11.93
C PHE A 122 4.26 0.25 -11.84
N GLY A 123 3.62 -0.56 -10.97
CA GLY A 123 2.18 -0.50 -10.76
C GLY A 123 1.72 0.86 -10.24
N THR A 124 2.40 1.40 -9.23
CA THR A 124 2.06 2.70 -8.63
C THR A 124 2.28 3.85 -9.60
N LEU A 125 3.41 3.87 -10.32
CA LEU A 125 3.70 4.90 -11.33
C LEU A 125 2.73 4.82 -12.51
N GLY A 126 2.50 3.61 -13.02
CA GLY A 126 1.55 3.37 -14.11
C GLY A 126 0.13 3.81 -13.75
N MET A 127 -0.32 3.50 -12.52
CA MET A 127 -1.64 3.88 -12.06
C MET A 127 -1.76 5.39 -11.79
N GLY A 128 -0.69 6.05 -11.34
CA GLY A 128 -0.62 7.51 -11.29
C GLY A 128 -0.86 8.12 -12.67
N TYR A 129 -0.18 7.62 -13.71
CA TYR A 129 -0.36 8.07 -15.09
C TYR A 129 -1.76 7.74 -15.65
N LEU A 130 -2.25 6.51 -15.46
CA LEU A 130 -3.60 6.12 -15.92
C LEU A 130 -4.69 6.96 -15.24
N GLY A 131 -4.49 7.35 -13.97
CA GLY A 131 -5.40 8.21 -13.22
C GLY A 131 -5.53 9.64 -13.80
N THR A 132 -4.63 10.08 -14.68
CA THR A 132 -4.78 11.34 -15.43
C THR A 132 -5.67 11.19 -16.67
N LYS A 133 -5.74 9.98 -17.24
CA LYS A 133 -6.46 9.71 -18.51
C LYS A 133 -7.84 9.08 -18.30
N TYR A 134 -8.02 8.27 -17.27
CA TYR A 134 -9.23 7.48 -17.06
C TYR A 134 -9.94 7.85 -15.75
N LYS A 135 -11.23 7.51 -15.67
CA LYS A 135 -12.05 7.71 -14.46
C LYS A 135 -11.48 6.88 -13.31
N LYS A 136 -10.99 7.53 -12.26
CA LYS A 136 -10.33 6.91 -11.11
C LYS A 136 -11.17 5.82 -10.43
N LYS A 137 -12.51 5.99 -10.38
CA LYS A 137 -13.43 4.98 -9.84
C LYS A 137 -13.38 3.65 -10.60
N ASN A 138 -13.29 3.72 -11.94
CA ASN A 138 -13.21 2.51 -12.78
C ASN A 138 -11.85 1.82 -12.60
N LEU A 139 -10.77 2.61 -12.50
CA LEU A 139 -9.43 2.09 -12.23
C LEU A 139 -9.40 1.34 -10.89
N LEU A 140 -10.00 1.89 -9.84
CA LEU A 140 -10.10 1.22 -8.55
C LEU A 140 -10.89 -0.09 -8.62
N SER A 141 -12.03 -0.08 -9.31
CA SER A 141 -12.84 -1.30 -9.48
C SER A 141 -12.05 -2.40 -10.18
N ILE A 142 -11.35 -2.07 -11.27
CA ILE A 142 -10.48 -3.01 -12.01
C ILE A 142 -9.35 -3.53 -11.10
N LEU A 143 -8.69 -2.63 -10.36
CA LEU A 143 -7.60 -3.02 -9.46
C LEU A 143 -8.06 -4.01 -8.39
N TYR A 144 -9.19 -3.74 -7.73
CA TYR A 144 -9.70 -4.66 -6.70
C TYR A 144 -10.15 -6.00 -7.29
N SER A 145 -10.79 -6.00 -8.47
CA SER A 145 -11.18 -7.24 -9.16
C SER A 145 -9.98 -8.07 -9.59
N LEU A 146 -8.95 -7.43 -10.18
CA LEU A 146 -7.73 -8.14 -10.58
C LEU A 146 -6.95 -8.66 -9.38
N ARG A 147 -6.94 -7.92 -8.25
CA ARG A 147 -6.29 -8.36 -7.04
C ARG A 147 -6.99 -9.58 -6.43
N ALA A 148 -8.32 -9.57 -6.35
CA ALA A 148 -9.09 -10.72 -5.91
C ALA A 148 -8.84 -11.94 -6.81
N LEU A 149 -8.87 -11.74 -8.13
CA LEU A 149 -8.57 -12.79 -9.10
C LEU A 149 -7.15 -13.35 -8.92
N SER A 150 -6.15 -12.49 -8.75
CA SER A 150 -4.76 -12.91 -8.53
C SER A 150 -4.60 -13.79 -7.29
N ILE A 151 -5.26 -13.41 -6.18
CA ILE A 151 -5.26 -14.21 -4.94
C ILE A 151 -5.96 -15.56 -5.18
N CYS A 152 -7.14 -15.56 -5.78
CA CYS A 152 -7.88 -16.80 -6.08
C CYS A 152 -7.05 -17.74 -6.96
N VAL A 153 -6.49 -17.25 -8.06
CA VAL A 153 -5.65 -18.07 -8.95
C VAL A 153 -4.47 -18.64 -8.18
N PHE A 154 -3.80 -17.87 -7.35
CA PHE A 154 -2.65 -18.34 -6.58
C PHE A 154 -3.02 -19.45 -5.57
N ILE A 155 -4.12 -19.29 -4.82
CA ILE A 155 -4.56 -20.26 -3.81
C ILE A 155 -4.99 -21.59 -4.45
N PHE A 156 -5.71 -21.54 -5.59
CA PHE A 156 -6.23 -22.72 -6.27
C PHE A 156 -5.23 -23.35 -7.25
N SER A 157 -4.10 -22.71 -7.52
CA SER A 157 -3.05 -23.28 -8.37
C SER A 157 -2.17 -24.28 -7.61
N PRO A 158 -1.60 -25.28 -8.30
CA PRO A 158 -0.61 -26.17 -7.68
C PRO A 158 0.59 -25.37 -7.13
N PRO A 159 1.15 -25.76 -5.97
CA PRO A 159 2.32 -25.12 -5.42
C PRO A 159 3.51 -25.33 -6.36
N SER A 160 3.98 -24.25 -6.97
CA SER A 160 5.16 -24.24 -7.83
C SER A 160 5.86 -22.90 -7.80
N MET A 161 7.15 -22.89 -8.04
CA MET A 161 7.92 -21.66 -8.11
C MET A 161 7.45 -20.73 -9.22
N LEU A 162 7.03 -21.27 -10.35
CA LEU A 162 6.48 -20.49 -11.46
C LEU A 162 5.20 -19.76 -11.07
N ASN A 163 4.23 -20.45 -10.44
CA ASN A 163 2.98 -19.85 -9.98
C ASN A 163 3.26 -18.76 -8.92
N SER A 164 4.24 -18.98 -8.05
CA SER A 164 4.66 -18.03 -7.04
C SER A 164 5.27 -16.76 -7.65
N ILE A 165 6.09 -16.91 -8.68
CA ILE A 165 6.67 -15.77 -9.42
C ILE A 165 5.57 -14.98 -10.14
N ILE A 166 4.66 -15.68 -10.84
CA ILE A 166 3.53 -15.04 -11.54
C ILE A 166 2.67 -14.26 -10.53
N PHE A 167 2.38 -14.85 -9.37
CA PHE A 167 1.64 -14.17 -8.31
C PHE A 167 2.41 -12.94 -7.80
N GLY A 168 3.71 -13.06 -7.50
CA GLY A 168 4.54 -11.96 -7.03
C GLY A 168 4.56 -10.77 -8.01
N ILE A 169 4.63 -11.04 -9.32
CA ILE A 169 4.60 -10.04 -10.38
C ILE A 169 3.21 -9.38 -10.47
N THR A 170 2.16 -10.19 -10.62
CA THR A 170 0.80 -9.69 -10.83
C THR A 170 0.28 -8.95 -9.61
N PHE A 171 0.43 -9.52 -8.43
CA PHE A 171 0.01 -8.90 -7.18
C PHE A 171 0.84 -7.66 -6.86
N GLY A 172 2.15 -7.68 -7.18
CA GLY A 172 3.04 -6.54 -7.04
C GLY A 172 2.60 -5.33 -7.86
N LEU A 173 2.27 -5.52 -9.13
CA LEU A 173 1.70 -4.47 -9.98
C LEU A 173 0.43 -3.85 -9.40
N LEU A 174 -0.32 -4.60 -8.61
CA LEU A 174 -1.59 -4.17 -8.01
C LEU A 174 -1.44 -3.68 -6.55
N TRP A 175 -0.27 -3.89 -5.91
CA TRP A 175 -0.06 -3.75 -4.45
C TRP A 175 -0.53 -2.40 -3.88
N LEU A 176 0.20 -1.32 -4.11
CA LEU A 176 -0.15 0.04 -3.68
C LEU A 176 -0.73 0.90 -4.81
N SER A 177 -1.06 0.29 -5.94
CA SER A 177 -1.60 0.99 -7.11
C SER A 177 -2.96 1.63 -6.87
N THR A 178 -3.64 1.29 -5.77
CA THR A 178 -4.90 1.90 -5.34
C THR A 178 -4.69 3.27 -4.70
N VAL A 179 -3.51 3.59 -4.20
CA VAL A 179 -3.24 4.84 -3.45
C VAL A 179 -3.40 6.11 -4.32
N PRO A 180 -2.78 6.21 -5.51
CA PRO A 180 -2.91 7.41 -6.34
C PRO A 180 -4.37 7.72 -6.75
N PRO A 181 -5.17 6.78 -7.28
CA PRO A 181 -6.54 7.05 -7.65
C PRO A 181 -7.43 7.34 -6.42
N THR A 182 -7.20 6.71 -5.27
CA THR A 182 -7.95 6.97 -4.03
C THR A 182 -7.73 8.41 -3.56
N ASN A 183 -6.47 8.84 -3.43
CA ASN A 183 -6.14 10.23 -3.07
C ASN A 183 -6.73 11.23 -4.08
N GLY A 184 -6.63 10.89 -5.37
CA GLY A 184 -7.18 11.71 -6.44
C GLY A 184 -8.71 11.83 -6.42
N ILE A 185 -9.46 10.81 -5.97
CA ILE A 185 -10.91 10.87 -5.79
C ILE A 185 -11.27 11.81 -4.63
N VAL A 186 -10.58 11.68 -3.49
CA VAL A 186 -10.80 12.58 -2.34
C VAL A 186 -10.57 14.03 -2.74
N ALA A 187 -9.46 14.30 -3.46
CA ALA A 187 -9.15 15.64 -3.95
C ALA A 187 -10.21 16.17 -4.94
N GLN A 188 -10.77 15.32 -5.80
CA GLN A 188 -11.80 15.71 -6.78
C GLN A 188 -13.14 16.04 -6.12
N ILE A 189 -13.52 15.34 -5.03
CA ILE A 189 -14.81 15.53 -4.37
C ILE A 189 -14.75 16.71 -3.41
N PHE A 190 -13.71 16.82 -2.58
CA PHE A 190 -13.65 17.74 -1.45
C PHE A 190 -12.65 18.89 -1.63
N GLY A 191 -11.88 18.89 -2.73
CA GLY A 191 -10.79 19.87 -2.94
C GLY A 191 -9.54 19.54 -2.12
N THR A 192 -8.61 20.51 -2.06
CA THR A 192 -7.29 20.31 -1.47
C THR A 192 -7.16 20.79 -0.03
N LYS A 193 -8.07 21.65 0.45
CA LYS A 193 -7.99 22.31 1.78
C LYS A 193 -7.90 21.29 2.93
N TYR A 194 -8.74 20.28 2.94
CA TYR A 194 -8.77 19.20 3.96
C TYR A 194 -8.37 17.83 3.41
N LEU A 195 -7.71 17.79 2.26
CA LEU A 195 -7.32 16.55 1.60
C LEU A 195 -6.52 15.61 2.51
N SER A 196 -5.51 16.14 3.19
CA SER A 196 -4.66 15.33 4.08
C SER A 196 -5.45 14.71 5.23
N THR A 197 -6.40 15.45 5.81
CA THR A 197 -7.26 14.94 6.89
C THR A 197 -8.21 13.86 6.39
N LEU A 198 -8.92 14.14 5.29
CA LEU A 198 -9.90 13.19 4.75
C LEU A 198 -9.22 11.93 4.21
N PHE A 199 -8.07 12.07 3.56
CA PHE A 199 -7.28 10.92 3.16
C PHE A 199 -6.68 10.17 4.35
N GLY A 200 -6.32 10.89 5.42
CA GLY A 200 -5.87 10.29 6.69
C GLY A 200 -6.94 9.39 7.33
N ILE A 201 -8.22 9.79 7.29
CA ILE A 201 -9.34 8.95 7.76
C ILE A 201 -9.50 7.69 6.89
N VAL A 202 -9.40 7.83 5.56
CA VAL A 202 -9.40 6.68 4.63
C VAL A 202 -8.26 5.73 4.98
N PHE A 203 -7.07 6.27 5.26
CA PHE A 203 -5.89 5.49 5.60
C PHE A 203 -5.98 4.85 7.00
N LEU A 204 -6.63 5.51 7.96
CA LEU A 204 -6.93 4.90 9.26
C LEU A 204 -7.82 3.66 9.11
N CYS A 205 -8.84 3.73 8.26
CA CYS A 205 -9.70 2.58 7.99
C CYS A 205 -8.91 1.44 7.31
N HIS A 206 -7.96 1.76 6.43
CA HIS A 206 -7.01 0.79 5.89
C HIS A 206 -6.21 0.08 6.99
N GLN A 207 -5.78 0.78 8.04
CA GLN A 207 -5.05 0.15 9.15
C GLN A 207 -5.93 -0.81 9.96
N PHE A 208 -7.21 -0.51 10.14
CA PHE A 208 -8.15 -1.48 10.73
C PHE A 208 -8.30 -2.73 9.84
N GLY A 209 -8.35 -2.54 8.52
CA GLY A 209 -8.29 -3.66 7.58
C GLY A 209 -7.00 -4.46 7.68
N ALA A 210 -5.86 -3.78 7.78
CA ALA A 210 -4.56 -4.40 7.95
C ALA A 210 -4.46 -5.23 9.24
N PHE A 211 -4.97 -4.69 10.36
CA PHE A 211 -5.07 -5.42 11.62
C PHE A 211 -5.89 -6.71 11.46
N ALA A 212 -7.09 -6.60 10.86
CA ALA A 212 -7.93 -7.77 10.61
C ALA A 212 -7.23 -8.79 9.69
N GLY A 213 -6.51 -8.35 8.65
CA GLY A 213 -5.77 -9.22 7.74
C GLY A 213 -4.61 -9.96 8.39
N ALA A 214 -3.91 -9.31 9.33
CA ALA A 214 -2.86 -9.95 10.11
C ALA A 214 -3.39 -11.00 11.10
N PHE A 215 -4.58 -10.73 11.69
CA PHE A 215 -5.14 -11.55 12.77
C PHE A 215 -5.95 -12.75 12.25
N LEU A 216 -6.64 -12.63 11.12
CA LEU A 216 -7.57 -13.65 10.59
C LEU A 216 -6.94 -14.59 9.56
N GLY A 217 -5.69 -14.37 9.19
CA GLY A 217 -5.00 -15.14 8.18
C GLY A 217 -4.29 -16.42 8.66
#